data_07ee513aee7008c08195f09541c74f95
#
_entry.id   07ee513aee7008c08195f09541c74f95
#
_cell.length_a   1.000
_cell.length_b   1.000
_cell.length_c   1.000
_cell.angle_alpha   90.00
_cell.angle_beta   90.00
_cell.angle_gamma   90.00
#
_symmetry.space_group_name_H-M   'P 1'
#
loop_
_entity.id
_entity.type
_entity.pdbx_description
1 polymer ?
#
loop_
_entity_poly.entity_id
_entity_poly.type
_entity_poly.pdbx_seq_one_letter_code
_entity_poly.pdbx_strand_id
1 'polypeptide(L)'
;MSTRARTVVAAAVLVSLAGAPSAGAAFDAGVAAGEVTSTTAKVWTRADRAGTVTVRIGTRASRLRRAGRAPARATHDDTVTIDLKRLKPDRRYFYRFVQGSQRSEVGRFRTAPRPSARKTIRFAWTGDADAQPATAGGPPFWNRFEVYGRMARERNAFNVNMGDTIYSDSEVGATHADGAFVPAAPPALTLADKWAKYRQNLGQAALRRLRASGAFFSHWDDHEFINDFSQAENGTELYAAGVQAFRDYAPVRYSSQDGLYRSFRWGRNLEVFFLDERSFRSAKATAGGVCNNPQTGAPDLAPTAPQATRNVFAALIPSFAQPVAPACLAAIGDPNRTMLGARQLDRFTRAIQRSKATFKVVMNEVPIQQFYALPYDRWEGYAAERTRLLTFLRDNVDNVIFLTTDDHANFVNDARLQTLEDGGPVDSGIVDITTGPAATKSFAKEIDDATGVADGGLLITRAFFKPAPPNGVGMTCASPDTFSYGQVQVTAQRLTVRLKDANGNAVVDAGTGQPCAPIVLDRE
;
A
#
# COMPACT_ATOMS: atom_id res chain seq x y z
N MET A 1 -90.77 -25.11 -5.68
CA MET A 1 -90.29 -23.76 -5.60
C MET A 1 -88.79 -23.79 -5.55
N SER A 2 -88.12 -23.48 -6.64
CA SER A 2 -86.64 -23.59 -6.81
C SER A 2 -86.06 -22.20 -6.88
N THR A 3 -85.21 -21.88 -5.94
CA THR A 3 -84.51 -20.63 -5.91
C THR A 3 -83.06 -20.83 -6.44
N ARG A 4 -82.82 -20.32 -7.63
CA ARG A 4 -81.48 -20.33 -8.24
C ARG A 4 -80.62 -19.23 -7.65
N ALA A 5 -79.48 -19.55 -7.00
CA ALA A 5 -78.43 -18.62 -6.61
C ALA A 5 -77.54 -18.30 -7.83
N ARG A 6 -77.36 -17.01 -8.12
CA ARG A 6 -76.44 -16.51 -9.13
C ARG A 6 -75.10 -16.21 -8.46
N THR A 7 -74.07 -16.96 -8.84
CA THR A 7 -72.69 -16.70 -8.42
C THR A 7 -72.12 -15.61 -9.33
N VAL A 8 -71.74 -14.50 -8.75
CA VAL A 8 -70.95 -13.42 -9.41
C VAL A 8 -69.48 -13.72 -9.20
N VAL A 9 -68.74 -14.04 -10.28
CA VAL A 9 -67.30 -14.17 -10.26
C VAL A 9 -66.70 -12.79 -10.50
N ALA A 10 -66.08 -12.21 -9.47
CA ALA A 10 -65.28 -11.00 -9.59
C ALA A 10 -63.85 -11.35 -10.01
N ALA A 11 -63.46 -11.00 -11.22
CA ALA A 11 -62.08 -11.12 -11.69
C ALA A 11 -61.23 -10.00 -11.10
N ALA A 12 -60.32 -10.32 -10.17
CA ALA A 12 -59.32 -9.39 -9.67
C ALA A 12 -58.19 -9.30 -10.68
N VAL A 13 -58.02 -8.18 -11.34
CA VAL A 13 -56.85 -7.85 -12.17
C VAL A 13 -55.72 -7.46 -11.24
N LEU A 14 -54.76 -8.37 -11.07
CA LEU A 14 -53.46 -8.07 -10.42
C LEU A 14 -52.60 -7.27 -11.38
N VAL A 15 -52.54 -5.94 -11.18
CA VAL A 15 -51.53 -5.09 -11.80
C VAL A 15 -50.23 -5.33 -11.06
N SER A 16 -49.33 -6.11 -11.64
CA SER A 16 -47.95 -6.21 -11.18
C SER A 16 -47.23 -4.88 -11.43
N LEU A 17 -47.09 -4.08 -10.37
CA LEU A 17 -46.14 -2.99 -10.35
C LEU A 17 -44.74 -3.59 -10.47
N ALA A 18 -44.20 -3.61 -11.68
CA ALA A 18 -42.78 -3.82 -11.89
C ALA A 18 -42.06 -2.68 -11.16
N GLY A 19 -41.47 -3.00 -10.03
CA GLY A 19 -40.62 -2.06 -9.29
C GLY A 19 -39.54 -1.53 -10.23
N ALA A 20 -39.53 -0.24 -10.46
CA ALA A 20 -38.42 0.40 -11.15
C ALA A 20 -37.14 0.05 -10.38
N PRO A 21 -36.04 -0.33 -11.06
CA PRO A 21 -34.78 -0.57 -10.38
C PRO A 21 -34.44 0.69 -9.59
N SER A 22 -34.16 0.52 -8.30
CA SER A 22 -33.68 1.61 -7.46
C SER A 22 -32.46 2.22 -8.15
N ALA A 23 -32.56 3.46 -8.60
CA ALA A 23 -31.43 4.17 -9.17
C ALA A 23 -30.34 4.18 -8.09
N GLY A 24 -29.27 3.40 -8.30
CA GLY A 24 -28.09 3.42 -7.44
C GLY A 24 -27.66 4.86 -7.23
N ALA A 25 -27.12 5.16 -6.07
CA ALA A 25 -26.69 6.53 -5.77
C ALA A 25 -25.61 6.93 -6.78
N ALA A 26 -25.86 8.02 -7.53
CA ALA A 26 -24.89 8.52 -8.49
C ALA A 26 -23.55 8.81 -7.83
N PHE A 27 -22.45 8.38 -8.46
CA PHE A 27 -21.09 8.54 -7.94
C PHE A 27 -20.84 7.77 -6.62
N ASP A 28 -21.33 6.56 -6.52
CA ASP A 28 -21.30 5.69 -5.33
C ASP A 28 -19.88 5.37 -4.82
N ALA A 29 -18.89 5.31 -5.73
CA ALA A 29 -17.49 5.12 -5.40
C ALA A 29 -16.81 6.37 -4.78
N GLY A 30 -17.54 7.47 -4.59
CA GLY A 30 -17.04 8.70 -4.01
C GLY A 30 -16.15 9.52 -4.94
N VAL A 31 -15.29 10.33 -4.36
CA VAL A 31 -14.37 11.23 -5.07
C VAL A 31 -12.97 11.19 -4.47
N ALA A 32 -11.94 11.45 -5.29
CA ALA A 32 -10.55 11.55 -4.83
C ALA A 32 -9.83 12.72 -5.50
N ALA A 33 -8.79 13.26 -4.84
CA ALA A 33 -7.86 14.22 -5.41
C ALA A 33 -6.42 13.73 -5.19
N GLY A 34 -5.74 13.34 -6.25
CA GLY A 34 -4.34 12.87 -6.23
C GLY A 34 -3.41 13.76 -7.04
N GLU A 35 -2.12 13.39 -7.06
CA GLU A 35 -1.07 14.08 -7.80
C GLU A 35 -1.03 15.59 -7.53
N VAL A 36 -1.30 15.97 -6.27
CA VAL A 36 -1.46 17.36 -5.87
C VAL A 36 -0.09 18.03 -5.76
N THR A 37 0.13 19.04 -6.58
CA THR A 37 1.32 19.92 -6.53
C THR A 37 0.96 21.30 -6.02
N SER A 38 1.86 22.26 -6.11
CA SER A 38 1.55 23.65 -5.78
C SER A 38 0.57 24.32 -6.74
N THR A 39 0.44 23.81 -7.97
CA THR A 39 -0.36 24.46 -9.02
C THR A 39 -1.25 23.52 -9.82
N THR A 40 -1.21 22.22 -9.54
CA THR A 40 -1.99 21.19 -10.25
C THR A 40 -2.57 20.17 -9.28
N ALA A 41 -3.60 19.45 -9.72
CA ALA A 41 -4.15 18.25 -9.08
C ALA A 41 -4.83 17.38 -10.13
N LYS A 42 -4.96 16.08 -9.87
CA LYS A 42 -5.90 15.20 -10.57
C LYS A 42 -7.10 14.95 -9.67
N VAL A 43 -8.30 15.03 -10.20
CA VAL A 43 -9.51 14.68 -9.45
C VAL A 43 -10.25 13.54 -10.15
N TRP A 44 -10.75 12.61 -9.35
CA TRP A 44 -11.29 11.34 -9.77
C TRP A 44 -12.70 11.09 -9.23
N THR A 45 -13.51 10.39 -10.00
CA THR A 45 -14.77 9.76 -9.58
C THR A 45 -15.11 8.60 -10.52
N ARG A 46 -16.07 7.77 -10.11
CA ARG A 46 -16.76 6.81 -10.97
C ARG A 46 -18.19 7.30 -11.20
N ALA A 47 -18.62 7.40 -12.44
CA ALA A 47 -20.00 7.69 -12.80
C ALA A 47 -20.85 6.40 -12.78
N ASP A 48 -22.16 6.53 -12.73
CA ASP A 48 -23.09 5.39 -12.78
C ASP A 48 -23.37 4.92 -14.22
N ARG A 49 -22.98 5.72 -15.21
CA ARG A 49 -23.16 5.41 -16.64
C ARG A 49 -22.19 6.19 -17.52
N ALA A 50 -21.98 5.69 -18.72
CA ALA A 50 -21.23 6.39 -19.76
C ALA A 50 -21.82 7.78 -20.07
N GLY A 51 -20.93 8.72 -20.45
CA GLY A 51 -21.32 10.08 -20.82
C GLY A 51 -20.40 11.16 -20.26
N THR A 52 -20.71 12.41 -20.55
CA THR A 52 -19.86 13.53 -20.13
C THR A 52 -20.04 13.85 -18.65
N VAL A 53 -18.95 13.77 -17.90
CA VAL A 53 -18.85 14.20 -16.51
C VAL A 53 -18.10 15.52 -16.43
N THR A 54 -18.65 16.48 -15.69
CA THR A 54 -18.06 17.82 -15.50
C THR A 54 -17.58 17.94 -14.06
N VAL A 55 -16.35 18.44 -13.84
CA VAL A 55 -15.88 18.85 -12.51
C VAL A 55 -16.10 20.35 -12.31
N ARG A 56 -16.58 20.69 -11.10
CA ARG A 56 -16.66 22.06 -10.60
C ARG A 56 -15.73 22.23 -9.41
N ILE A 57 -15.01 23.36 -9.33
CA ILE A 57 -14.03 23.66 -8.27
C ILE A 57 -14.21 25.07 -7.74
N GLY A 58 -13.85 25.29 -6.48
CA GLY A 58 -13.88 26.60 -5.84
C GLY A 58 -13.12 26.59 -4.52
N THR A 59 -12.93 27.78 -3.93
CA THR A 59 -12.32 27.94 -2.59
C THR A 59 -13.38 27.92 -1.46
N ARG A 60 -14.65 27.83 -1.82
CA ARG A 60 -15.81 27.65 -0.93
C ARG A 60 -16.71 26.57 -1.50
N ALA A 61 -17.18 25.65 -0.68
CA ALA A 61 -18.05 24.55 -1.10
C ALA A 61 -19.37 25.03 -1.75
N SER A 62 -19.87 26.19 -1.33
CA SER A 62 -21.08 26.82 -1.87
C SER A 62 -20.88 27.52 -3.22
N ARG A 63 -19.64 27.77 -3.66
CA ARG A 63 -19.33 28.53 -4.88
C ARG A 63 -18.35 27.76 -5.76
N LEU A 64 -18.85 26.74 -6.44
CA LEU A 64 -18.07 25.92 -7.35
C LEU A 64 -18.33 26.32 -8.80
N ARG A 65 -17.28 26.56 -9.58
CA ARG A 65 -17.33 26.89 -11.01
C ARG A 65 -16.81 25.74 -11.84
N ARG A 66 -17.28 25.58 -13.06
CA ARG A 66 -16.79 24.57 -14.00
C ARG A 66 -15.27 24.73 -14.22
N ALA A 67 -14.53 23.62 -14.13
CA ALA A 67 -13.08 23.59 -14.29
C ALA A 67 -12.60 22.59 -15.33
N GLY A 68 -13.43 21.62 -15.71
CA GLY A 68 -13.08 20.62 -16.70
C GLY A 68 -14.23 19.66 -16.98
N ARG A 69 -14.04 18.82 -17.98
CA ARG A 69 -14.96 17.72 -18.34
C ARG A 69 -14.18 16.57 -18.96
N ALA A 70 -14.65 15.35 -18.79
CA ALA A 70 -14.17 14.17 -19.47
C ALA A 70 -15.31 13.17 -19.66
N PRO A 71 -15.21 12.26 -20.65
CA PRO A 71 -16.19 11.20 -20.82
C PRO A 71 -15.96 10.08 -19.81
N ALA A 72 -17.01 9.61 -19.15
CA ALA A 72 -17.05 8.29 -18.55
C ALA A 72 -17.29 7.26 -19.66
N ARG A 73 -16.57 6.15 -19.63
CA ARG A 73 -16.62 5.09 -20.64
C ARG A 73 -16.62 3.71 -19.97
N ALA A 74 -17.45 2.79 -20.46
CA ALA A 74 -17.51 1.43 -19.97
C ALA A 74 -16.17 0.68 -20.10
N THR A 75 -15.32 1.04 -21.08
CA THR A 75 -13.95 0.50 -21.23
C THR A 75 -13.00 0.89 -20.10
N HIS A 76 -13.41 1.76 -19.20
CA HIS A 76 -12.73 2.21 -18.00
C HIS A 76 -13.65 2.14 -16.77
N ASP A 77 -14.60 1.22 -16.76
CA ASP A 77 -15.61 1.05 -15.70
C ASP A 77 -16.29 2.37 -15.29
N ASP A 78 -16.57 3.24 -16.27
CA ASP A 78 -17.16 4.57 -16.12
C ASP A 78 -16.41 5.53 -15.17
N THR A 79 -15.15 5.24 -14.87
CA THR A 79 -14.30 6.14 -14.08
C THR A 79 -13.87 7.35 -14.89
N VAL A 80 -13.60 8.45 -14.20
CA VAL A 80 -13.19 9.72 -14.80
C VAL A 80 -12.10 10.36 -13.97
N THR A 81 -10.98 10.67 -14.61
CA THR A 81 -9.91 11.50 -14.04
C THR A 81 -9.79 12.80 -14.82
N ILE A 82 -9.77 13.94 -14.12
CA ILE A 82 -9.67 15.28 -14.74
C ILE A 82 -8.50 16.03 -14.15
N ASP A 83 -7.62 16.56 -15.01
CA ASP A 83 -6.50 17.41 -14.62
C ASP A 83 -6.98 18.83 -14.29
N LEU A 84 -6.64 19.30 -13.11
CA LEU A 84 -6.82 20.68 -12.67
C LEU A 84 -5.46 21.39 -12.75
N LYS A 85 -5.43 22.55 -13.41
CA LYS A 85 -4.21 23.35 -13.65
C LYS A 85 -4.40 24.78 -13.16
N ARG A 86 -3.29 25.54 -13.03
CA ARG A 86 -3.26 26.96 -12.64
C ARG A 86 -3.90 27.22 -11.26
N LEU A 87 -3.77 26.24 -10.36
CA LEU A 87 -4.19 26.40 -8.97
C LEU A 87 -3.21 27.32 -8.23
N LYS A 88 -3.69 27.94 -7.16
CA LYS A 88 -2.82 28.76 -6.29
C LYS A 88 -2.15 27.85 -5.25
N PRO A 89 -0.84 28.06 -4.96
CA PRO A 89 -0.13 27.32 -3.92
C PRO A 89 -0.73 27.53 -2.54
N ASP A 90 -0.57 26.51 -1.67
CA ASP A 90 -1.00 26.53 -0.27
C ASP A 90 -2.48 26.91 -0.10
N ARG A 91 -3.33 26.54 -1.06
CA ARG A 91 -4.74 26.91 -1.10
C ARG A 91 -5.65 25.71 -0.94
N ARG A 92 -6.66 25.82 -0.07
CA ARG A 92 -7.74 24.83 0.02
C ARG A 92 -8.72 25.02 -1.13
N TYR A 93 -9.05 23.89 -1.77
CA TYR A 93 -10.07 23.79 -2.81
C TYR A 93 -11.12 22.77 -2.43
N PHE A 94 -12.36 23.01 -2.89
CA PHE A 94 -13.50 22.11 -2.87
C PHE A 94 -13.87 21.79 -4.30
N TYR A 95 -14.25 20.54 -4.57
CA TYR A 95 -14.65 20.12 -5.91
C TYR A 95 -15.82 19.14 -5.85
N ARG A 96 -16.54 19.02 -6.96
CA ARG A 96 -17.70 18.16 -7.12
C ARG A 96 -17.82 17.77 -8.58
N PHE A 97 -18.24 16.54 -8.84
CA PHE A 97 -18.60 16.08 -10.17
C PHE A 97 -20.09 16.22 -10.43
N VAL A 98 -20.45 16.39 -11.72
CA VAL A 98 -21.82 16.55 -12.20
C VAL A 98 -21.98 15.82 -13.53
N GLN A 99 -23.03 15.00 -13.63
CA GLN A 99 -23.46 14.35 -14.87
C GLN A 99 -24.99 14.54 -15.00
N GLY A 100 -25.44 15.34 -15.97
CA GLY A 100 -26.85 15.76 -16.03
C GLY A 100 -27.31 16.48 -14.76
N SER A 101 -28.35 15.97 -14.12
CA SER A 101 -28.85 16.47 -12.83
C SER A 101 -28.12 15.89 -11.61
N GLN A 102 -27.38 14.79 -11.81
CA GLN A 102 -26.71 14.07 -10.74
C GLN A 102 -25.46 14.81 -10.25
N ARG A 103 -25.16 14.69 -8.96
CA ARG A 103 -24.03 15.37 -8.31
C ARG A 103 -23.36 14.44 -7.32
N SER A 104 -22.02 14.39 -7.35
CA SER A 104 -21.25 13.72 -6.31
C SER A 104 -21.30 14.46 -4.98
N GLU A 105 -20.80 13.83 -3.93
CA GLU A 105 -20.37 14.53 -2.72
C GLU A 105 -19.34 15.62 -3.04
N VAL A 106 -19.05 16.48 -2.04
CA VAL A 106 -18.01 17.51 -2.16
C VAL A 106 -16.72 17.00 -1.58
N GLY A 107 -15.74 16.74 -2.43
CA GLY A 107 -14.36 16.51 -2.02
C GLY A 107 -13.62 17.82 -1.76
N ARG A 108 -12.49 17.70 -1.06
CA ARG A 108 -11.60 18.84 -0.78
C ARG A 108 -10.14 18.40 -0.85
N PHE A 109 -9.26 19.33 -1.18
CA PHE A 109 -7.81 19.16 -1.05
C PHE A 109 -7.13 20.50 -0.79
N ARG A 110 -5.87 20.46 -0.38
CA ARG A 110 -4.99 21.63 -0.30
C ARG A 110 -3.82 21.43 -1.26
N THR A 111 -3.52 22.45 -2.08
CA THR A 111 -2.32 22.44 -2.92
C THR A 111 -1.07 22.54 -2.05
N ALA A 112 0.02 21.93 -2.51
CA ALA A 112 1.30 22.04 -1.85
C ALA A 112 1.74 23.52 -1.73
N PRO A 113 2.48 23.90 -0.69
CA PRO A 113 3.15 25.18 -0.62
C PRO A 113 4.18 25.32 -1.77
N ARG A 114 4.54 26.57 -2.10
CA ARG A 114 5.64 26.81 -3.06
C ARG A 114 6.94 26.16 -2.55
N PRO A 115 7.84 25.69 -3.44
CA PRO A 115 9.10 25.04 -3.04
C PRO A 115 9.98 25.84 -2.08
N SER A 116 9.88 27.18 -2.09
CA SER A 116 10.62 28.06 -1.18
C SER A 116 9.93 28.27 0.19
N ALA A 117 8.65 27.88 0.34
CA ALA A 117 7.90 28.18 1.55
C ALA A 117 8.30 27.25 2.71
N ARG A 118 8.61 27.83 3.87
CA ARG A 118 8.87 27.11 5.11
C ARG A 118 7.55 26.86 5.85
N LYS A 119 6.97 25.68 5.68
CA LYS A 119 5.71 25.28 6.31
C LYS A 119 5.89 23.98 7.05
N THR A 120 5.24 23.85 8.19
CA THR A 120 5.03 22.55 8.83
C THR A 120 4.06 21.74 7.97
N ILE A 121 4.46 20.54 7.59
CA ILE A 121 3.66 19.60 6.81
C ILE A 121 3.36 18.40 7.71
N ARG A 122 2.12 17.93 7.70
CA ARG A 122 1.74 16.67 8.33
C ARG A 122 1.04 15.81 7.29
N PHE A 123 1.44 14.55 7.21
CA PHE A 123 0.80 13.54 6.38
C PHE A 123 0.75 12.20 7.10
N ALA A 124 -0.03 11.28 6.58
CA ALA A 124 -0.08 9.91 7.08
C ALA A 124 -0.01 8.92 5.91
N TRP A 125 0.51 7.71 6.19
CA TRP A 125 0.56 6.62 5.23
C TRP A 125 0.14 5.31 5.90
N THR A 126 -0.37 4.40 5.11
CA THR A 126 -0.63 2.99 5.38
C THR A 126 -0.88 2.28 4.05
N GLY A 127 -1.05 0.98 4.06
CA GLY A 127 -1.41 0.13 2.92
C GLY A 127 -2.25 -1.05 3.36
N ASP A 128 -2.28 -2.09 2.53
CA ASP A 128 -2.67 -3.44 2.85
C ASP A 128 -4.14 -3.49 3.32
N ALA A 129 -5.07 -3.34 2.37
CA ALA A 129 -6.49 -3.22 2.67
C ALA A 129 -7.37 -4.13 1.80
N ASP A 130 -7.88 -5.19 2.40
CA ASP A 130 -8.78 -6.16 1.80
C ASP A 130 -10.20 -6.04 2.38
N ALA A 131 -11.17 -5.71 1.54
CA ALA A 131 -12.59 -5.70 1.91
C ALA A 131 -13.31 -7.02 1.59
N GLN A 132 -12.59 -8.11 1.29
CA GLN A 132 -13.19 -9.41 1.00
C GLN A 132 -14.01 -9.89 2.21
N PRO A 133 -15.31 -10.22 2.04
CA PRO A 133 -16.10 -10.87 3.08
C PRO A 133 -15.85 -12.39 3.09
N ALA A 134 -16.00 -13.02 4.25
CA ALA A 134 -15.96 -14.48 4.36
C ALA A 134 -17.13 -15.18 3.64
N THR A 135 -18.26 -14.48 3.52
CA THR A 135 -19.45 -14.97 2.80
C THR A 135 -19.99 -13.89 1.89
N ALA A 136 -20.51 -14.28 0.73
CA ALA A 136 -21.07 -13.34 -0.24
C ALA A 136 -22.11 -12.39 0.39
N GLY A 137 -21.93 -11.09 0.19
CA GLY A 137 -22.80 -10.05 0.75
C GLY A 137 -22.60 -9.76 2.24
N GLY A 138 -21.68 -10.43 2.91
CA GLY A 138 -21.30 -10.17 4.29
C GLY A 138 -20.47 -8.88 4.47
N PRO A 139 -20.14 -8.51 5.71
CA PRO A 139 -19.20 -7.44 5.98
C PRO A 139 -17.77 -7.87 5.61
N PRO A 140 -16.83 -6.91 5.42
CA PRO A 140 -15.43 -7.22 5.28
C PRO A 140 -14.93 -8.10 6.43
N PHE A 141 -14.08 -9.08 6.12
CA PHE A 141 -13.64 -10.09 7.08
C PHE A 141 -12.76 -9.48 8.18
N TRP A 142 -11.75 -8.70 7.79
CA TRP A 142 -10.73 -8.20 8.72
C TRP A 142 -11.26 -7.07 9.61
N ASN A 143 -11.78 -6.01 8.99
CA ASN A 143 -12.34 -4.85 9.68
C ASN A 143 -13.07 -3.94 8.68
N ARG A 144 -13.68 -2.84 9.13
CA ARG A 144 -14.41 -1.87 8.28
C ARG A 144 -13.55 -0.67 7.88
N PHE A 145 -12.24 -0.88 7.74
CA PHE A 145 -11.27 0.15 7.38
C PHE A 145 -11.18 1.30 8.39
N GLU A 146 -11.24 0.98 9.69
CA GLU A 146 -11.22 1.95 10.79
C GLU A 146 -9.98 2.84 10.74
N VAL A 147 -8.83 2.29 10.33
CA VAL A 147 -7.57 3.02 10.11
C VAL A 147 -7.78 4.20 9.16
N TYR A 148 -8.40 3.98 7.99
CA TYR A 148 -8.70 5.07 7.06
C TYR A 148 -9.69 6.07 7.63
N GLY A 149 -10.68 5.59 8.40
CA GLY A 149 -11.61 6.44 9.11
C GLY A 149 -10.91 7.36 10.12
N ARG A 150 -9.86 6.88 10.77
CA ARG A 150 -9.03 7.66 11.69
C ARG A 150 -8.17 8.67 10.94
N MET A 151 -7.44 8.25 9.90
CA MET A 151 -6.62 9.14 9.08
C MET A 151 -7.42 10.31 8.50
N ALA A 152 -8.67 10.09 8.09
CA ALA A 152 -9.56 11.14 7.58
C ALA A 152 -9.85 12.27 8.59
N ARG A 153 -9.78 11.97 9.90
CA ARG A 153 -9.99 12.93 10.99
C ARG A 153 -8.73 13.69 11.41
N GLU A 154 -7.55 13.22 11.02
CA GLU A 154 -6.24 13.75 11.44
C GLU A 154 -5.89 15.12 10.84
N ARG A 155 -6.65 15.63 9.88
CA ARG A 155 -6.42 16.92 9.19
C ARG A 155 -5.04 17.03 8.56
N ASN A 156 -4.55 15.95 7.96
CA ASN A 156 -3.29 15.90 7.25
C ASN A 156 -3.30 16.83 6.01
N ALA A 157 -2.13 17.28 5.59
CA ALA A 157 -1.96 18.00 4.32
C ALA A 157 -2.26 17.07 3.14
N PHE A 158 -1.83 15.82 3.25
CA PHE A 158 -2.16 14.73 2.36
C PHE A 158 -2.10 13.38 3.10
N ASN A 159 -2.65 12.35 2.49
CA ASN A 159 -2.54 10.96 2.94
C ASN A 159 -2.01 10.10 1.79
N VAL A 160 -1.37 8.99 2.13
CA VAL A 160 -0.82 8.02 1.19
C VAL A 160 -1.41 6.64 1.48
N ASN A 161 -1.86 5.95 0.42
CA ASN A 161 -2.03 4.50 0.42
C ASN A 161 -0.86 3.93 -0.37
N MET A 162 0.03 3.22 0.33
CA MET A 162 1.28 2.73 -0.22
C MET A 162 1.17 1.24 -0.51
N GLY A 163 0.47 0.93 -1.59
CA GLY A 163 0.29 -0.44 -2.05
C GLY A 163 -0.93 -1.14 -1.47
N ASP A 164 -1.21 -2.27 -2.07
CA ASP A 164 -2.31 -3.18 -1.74
C ASP A 164 -3.64 -2.46 -1.56
N THR A 165 -3.94 -1.63 -2.56
CA THR A 165 -5.22 -0.91 -2.63
C THR A 165 -6.39 -1.84 -2.92
N ILE A 166 -6.09 -3.06 -3.36
CA ILE A 166 -6.97 -4.24 -3.46
C ILE A 166 -6.14 -5.49 -3.21
N TYR A 167 -6.80 -6.60 -2.90
CA TYR A 167 -6.22 -7.94 -2.88
C TYR A 167 -6.85 -8.75 -4.02
N SER A 168 -6.11 -8.90 -5.13
CA SER A 168 -6.56 -9.72 -6.28
C SER A 168 -6.69 -11.19 -5.90
N ASP A 169 -5.89 -11.67 -4.98
CA ASP A 169 -5.80 -13.03 -4.47
C ASP A 169 -5.99 -13.05 -2.94
N SER A 170 -7.10 -12.50 -2.49
CA SER A 170 -7.45 -12.40 -1.07
C SER A 170 -7.23 -13.72 -0.33
N GLU A 171 -6.60 -13.64 0.83
CA GLU A 171 -6.42 -14.77 1.75
C GLU A 171 -7.64 -15.04 2.64
N VAL A 172 -8.74 -14.33 2.43
CA VAL A 172 -10.01 -14.61 3.13
C VAL A 172 -10.61 -15.89 2.60
N GLY A 173 -10.83 -16.86 3.49
CA GLY A 173 -11.39 -18.16 3.16
C GLY A 173 -11.60 -19.01 4.39
N ALA A 174 -11.65 -20.32 4.21
CA ALA A 174 -11.81 -21.31 5.26
C ALA A 174 -10.76 -22.41 5.12
N THR A 175 -10.15 -22.80 6.23
CA THR A 175 -9.32 -24.01 6.30
C THR A 175 -10.21 -25.19 6.61
N HIS A 176 -10.19 -26.21 5.75
CA HIS A 176 -10.93 -27.45 5.95
C HIS A 176 -10.23 -28.35 6.98
N ALA A 177 -10.96 -29.38 7.47
CA ALA A 177 -10.42 -30.31 8.46
C ALA A 177 -9.20 -31.13 7.99
N ASP A 178 -9.01 -31.24 6.68
CA ASP A 178 -7.84 -31.86 6.04
C ASP A 178 -6.65 -30.89 5.84
N GLY A 179 -6.78 -29.64 6.32
CA GLY A 179 -5.78 -28.59 6.18
C GLY A 179 -5.83 -27.83 4.86
N ALA A 180 -6.71 -28.17 3.94
CA ALA A 180 -6.85 -27.44 2.68
C ALA A 180 -7.48 -26.06 2.89
N PHE A 181 -6.85 -25.01 2.36
CA PHE A 181 -7.42 -23.67 2.33
C PHE A 181 -8.29 -23.50 1.09
N VAL A 182 -9.53 -23.04 1.27
CA VAL A 182 -10.46 -22.71 0.19
C VAL A 182 -10.75 -21.21 0.25
N PRO A 183 -10.29 -20.43 -0.75
CA PRO A 183 -10.56 -18.98 -0.82
C PRO A 183 -12.06 -18.69 -0.87
N ALA A 184 -12.50 -17.62 -0.20
CA ALA A 184 -13.89 -17.14 -0.28
C ALA A 184 -14.25 -16.59 -1.67
N ALA A 185 -13.26 -16.26 -2.49
CA ALA A 185 -13.42 -15.86 -3.89
C ALA A 185 -12.21 -16.31 -4.72
N PRO A 186 -12.40 -16.64 -6.02
CA PRO A 186 -11.27 -16.92 -6.90
C PRO A 186 -10.40 -15.68 -7.10
N PRO A 187 -9.11 -15.83 -7.47
CA PRO A 187 -8.23 -14.72 -7.77
C PRO A 187 -8.78 -13.84 -8.90
N ALA A 188 -8.67 -12.53 -8.72
CA ALA A 188 -9.10 -11.51 -9.69
C ALA A 188 -7.99 -11.29 -10.74
N LEU A 189 -7.93 -12.12 -11.77
CA LEU A 189 -6.87 -12.10 -12.78
C LEU A 189 -7.20 -11.22 -13.98
N THR A 190 -8.49 -11.06 -14.31
CA THR A 190 -8.91 -10.22 -15.42
C THR A 190 -9.10 -8.75 -15.00
N LEU A 191 -9.08 -7.84 -15.97
CA LEU A 191 -9.38 -6.43 -15.75
C LEU A 191 -10.75 -6.22 -15.07
N ALA A 192 -11.77 -6.97 -15.48
CA ALA A 192 -13.12 -6.86 -14.93
C ALA A 192 -13.19 -7.31 -13.45
N ASP A 193 -12.46 -8.38 -13.11
CA ASP A 193 -12.37 -8.88 -11.73
C ASP A 193 -11.67 -7.87 -10.84
N LYS A 194 -10.56 -7.27 -11.31
CA LYS A 194 -9.84 -6.22 -10.58
C LYS A 194 -10.72 -4.98 -10.36
N TRP A 195 -11.50 -4.55 -11.35
CA TRP A 195 -12.49 -3.48 -11.17
C TRP A 195 -13.53 -3.84 -10.10
N ALA A 196 -13.94 -5.11 -10.03
CA ALA A 196 -14.87 -5.57 -8.98
C ALA A 196 -14.24 -5.45 -7.58
N LYS A 197 -12.95 -5.83 -7.42
CA LYS A 197 -12.21 -5.64 -6.17
C LYS A 197 -12.10 -4.16 -5.77
N TYR A 198 -11.81 -3.25 -6.72
CA TYR A 198 -11.82 -1.81 -6.43
C TYR A 198 -13.19 -1.31 -5.98
N ARG A 199 -14.28 -1.75 -6.63
CA ARG A 199 -15.65 -1.40 -6.20
C ARG A 199 -15.96 -1.96 -4.81
N GLN A 200 -15.49 -3.16 -4.49
CA GLN A 200 -15.64 -3.78 -3.17
C GLN A 200 -14.96 -2.93 -2.08
N ASN A 201 -13.69 -2.57 -2.26
CA ASN A 201 -12.96 -1.72 -1.33
C ASN A 201 -13.58 -0.32 -1.20
N LEU A 202 -14.00 0.29 -2.31
CA LEU A 202 -14.71 1.57 -2.31
C LEU A 202 -16.15 1.48 -1.79
N GLY A 203 -16.69 0.29 -1.59
CA GLY A 203 -17.88 0.05 -0.77
C GLY A 203 -17.70 0.50 0.68
N GLN A 204 -16.46 0.56 1.19
CA GLN A 204 -16.17 0.97 2.55
C GLN A 204 -16.22 2.50 2.72
N ALA A 205 -17.16 2.97 3.56
CA ALA A 205 -17.38 4.41 3.78
C ALA A 205 -16.15 5.13 4.39
N ALA A 206 -15.31 4.42 5.14
CA ALA A 206 -14.10 4.97 5.73
C ALA A 206 -13.08 5.36 4.65
N LEU A 207 -12.87 4.50 3.65
CA LEU A 207 -11.97 4.77 2.52
C LEU A 207 -12.49 5.93 1.65
N ARG A 208 -13.80 5.93 1.31
CA ARG A 208 -14.39 7.05 0.55
C ARG A 208 -14.22 8.39 1.28
N ARG A 209 -14.46 8.42 2.60
CA ARG A 209 -14.23 9.64 3.42
C ARG A 209 -12.78 10.09 3.40
N LEU A 210 -11.83 9.16 3.51
CA LEU A 210 -10.41 9.49 3.46
C LEU A 210 -10.07 10.13 2.11
N ARG A 211 -10.47 9.50 1.00
CA ARG A 211 -10.23 9.98 -0.37
C ARG A 211 -10.85 11.36 -0.64
N ALA A 212 -12.02 11.64 -0.07
CA ALA A 212 -12.70 12.93 -0.21
C ALA A 212 -12.14 14.02 0.71
N SER A 213 -11.42 13.64 1.80
CA SER A 213 -11.06 14.56 2.89
C SER A 213 -9.82 15.40 2.63
N GLY A 214 -8.98 15.06 1.66
CA GLY A 214 -7.70 15.73 1.42
C GLY A 214 -7.06 15.30 0.10
N ALA A 215 -5.80 15.70 -0.11
CA ALA A 215 -4.98 15.10 -1.14
C ALA A 215 -4.69 13.64 -0.74
N PHE A 216 -4.84 12.73 -1.69
CA PHE A 216 -4.67 11.30 -1.49
C PHE A 216 -3.77 10.74 -2.59
N PHE A 217 -2.58 10.28 -2.21
CA PHE A 217 -1.63 9.66 -3.11
C PHE A 217 -1.80 8.15 -3.01
N SER A 218 -2.04 7.51 -4.14
CA SER A 218 -2.11 6.05 -4.24
C SER A 218 -0.87 5.52 -4.91
N HIS A 219 -0.39 4.41 -4.44
CA HIS A 219 0.64 3.60 -5.06
C HIS A 219 0.14 2.16 -5.13
N TRP A 220 0.68 1.34 -6.03
CA TRP A 220 0.44 -0.09 -6.00
C TRP A 220 1.54 -0.81 -5.21
N ASP A 221 1.29 -2.07 -4.91
CA ASP A 221 2.27 -3.07 -4.59
C ASP A 221 1.99 -4.32 -5.46
N ASP A 222 2.08 -5.51 -4.95
CA ASP A 222 1.90 -6.73 -5.72
C ASP A 222 0.45 -7.19 -5.83
N HIS A 223 -0.37 -7.06 -4.79
CA HIS A 223 -1.76 -7.53 -4.79
C HIS A 223 -2.72 -6.77 -5.72
N GLU A 224 -2.31 -5.66 -6.29
CA GLU A 224 -2.99 -5.09 -7.46
C GLU A 224 -2.86 -6.01 -8.68
N PHE A 225 -1.87 -6.90 -8.67
CA PHE A 225 -1.61 -7.91 -9.70
C PHE A 225 -1.87 -9.30 -9.15
N ILE A 226 -0.98 -9.83 -8.32
CA ILE A 226 -1.03 -11.07 -7.54
C ILE A 226 0.14 -11.07 -6.54
N ASN A 227 0.03 -11.79 -5.42
CA ASN A 227 1.08 -11.89 -4.39
C ASN A 227 2.47 -12.11 -4.98
N ASP A 228 3.46 -11.42 -4.46
CA ASP A 228 4.87 -11.44 -4.90
C ASP A 228 5.07 -11.10 -6.39
N PHE A 229 4.23 -10.26 -6.96
CA PHE A 229 4.22 -9.98 -8.39
C PHE A 229 5.56 -9.48 -8.92
N SER A 230 6.00 -10.08 -10.04
CA SER A 230 6.94 -9.46 -10.97
C SER A 230 6.49 -9.72 -12.41
N GLN A 231 6.66 -8.74 -13.30
CA GLN A 231 6.31 -8.94 -14.71
C GLN A 231 7.14 -10.06 -15.36
N ALA A 232 8.37 -10.27 -14.87
CA ALA A 232 9.26 -11.31 -15.37
C ALA A 232 8.74 -12.73 -15.09
N GLU A 233 8.00 -12.93 -13.99
CA GLU A 233 7.47 -14.23 -13.57
C GLU A 233 6.00 -14.41 -13.98
N ASN A 234 5.18 -13.37 -13.83
CA ASN A 234 3.72 -13.44 -13.96
C ASN A 234 3.20 -12.98 -15.34
N GLY A 235 4.07 -12.42 -16.16
CA GLY A 235 3.77 -12.07 -17.55
C GLY A 235 3.11 -10.71 -17.77
N THR A 236 3.05 -10.33 -19.03
CA THR A 236 2.62 -8.99 -19.46
C THR A 236 1.10 -8.80 -19.42
N GLU A 237 0.30 -9.84 -19.57
CA GLU A 237 -1.17 -9.75 -19.55
C GLU A 237 -1.70 -9.37 -18.18
N LEU A 238 -1.22 -10.06 -17.13
CA LEU A 238 -1.58 -9.76 -15.75
C LEU A 238 -1.11 -8.34 -15.37
N TYR A 239 0.11 -7.97 -15.77
CA TYR A 239 0.61 -6.60 -15.59
C TYR A 239 -0.29 -5.57 -16.25
N ALA A 240 -0.67 -5.77 -17.51
CA ALA A 240 -1.53 -4.83 -18.25
C ALA A 240 -2.91 -4.66 -17.58
N ALA A 241 -3.52 -5.77 -17.12
CA ALA A 241 -4.80 -5.75 -16.41
C ALA A 241 -4.70 -4.98 -15.08
N GLY A 242 -3.67 -5.24 -14.27
CA GLY A 242 -3.44 -4.54 -13.00
C GLY A 242 -3.17 -3.05 -13.21
N VAL A 243 -2.27 -2.69 -14.13
CA VAL A 243 -1.95 -1.29 -14.48
C VAL A 243 -3.20 -0.54 -14.93
N GLN A 244 -4.02 -1.13 -15.80
CA GLN A 244 -5.22 -0.45 -16.25
C GLN A 244 -6.23 -0.28 -15.12
N ALA A 245 -6.50 -1.34 -14.34
CA ALA A 245 -7.43 -1.28 -13.21
C ALA A 245 -6.99 -0.22 -12.20
N PHE A 246 -5.71 -0.19 -11.83
CA PHE A 246 -5.18 0.80 -10.90
C PHE A 246 -5.36 2.23 -11.43
N ARG A 247 -5.01 2.48 -12.69
CA ARG A 247 -5.17 3.81 -13.33
C ARG A 247 -6.62 4.25 -13.48
N ASP A 248 -7.52 3.29 -13.65
CA ASP A 248 -8.96 3.57 -13.69
C ASP A 248 -9.48 4.01 -12.32
N TYR A 249 -8.90 3.50 -11.21
CA TYR A 249 -9.39 3.75 -9.86
C TYR A 249 -8.56 4.72 -9.02
N ALA A 250 -7.35 5.06 -9.46
CA ALA A 250 -6.48 6.01 -8.79
C ALA A 250 -6.16 7.23 -9.68
N PRO A 251 -6.25 8.46 -9.14
CA PRO A 251 -5.88 9.68 -9.87
C PRO A 251 -4.36 9.86 -9.95
N VAL A 252 -3.67 8.97 -10.67
CA VAL A 252 -2.20 8.91 -10.76
C VAL A 252 -1.65 9.32 -12.12
N ARG A 253 -0.35 9.56 -12.18
CA ARG A 253 0.44 9.62 -13.42
C ARG A 253 1.19 8.31 -13.56
N TYR A 254 1.16 7.79 -14.76
CA TYR A 254 1.85 6.58 -15.13
C TYR A 254 2.46 6.75 -16.53
N SER A 255 3.61 6.12 -16.76
CA SER A 255 4.13 5.89 -18.09
C SER A 255 4.74 4.49 -18.18
N SER A 256 4.69 3.87 -19.35
CA SER A 256 5.30 2.54 -19.56
C SER A 256 6.83 2.52 -19.36
N GLN A 257 7.48 3.68 -19.41
CA GLN A 257 8.93 3.81 -19.25
C GLN A 257 9.36 4.02 -17.80
N ASP A 258 8.50 4.59 -16.96
CA ASP A 258 8.82 5.01 -15.60
C ASP A 258 7.93 4.37 -14.56
N GLY A 259 6.94 3.55 -14.97
CA GLY A 259 5.95 2.98 -14.07
C GLY A 259 5.22 4.04 -13.27
N LEU A 260 5.16 3.83 -11.97
CA LEU A 260 4.65 4.78 -10.99
C LEU A 260 5.74 5.60 -10.29
N TYR A 261 7.01 5.51 -10.69
CA TYR A 261 8.06 6.35 -10.12
C TYR A 261 7.75 7.84 -10.28
N ARG A 262 7.70 8.57 -9.18
CA ARG A 262 7.41 10.01 -9.16
C ARG A 262 7.88 10.68 -7.87
N SER A 263 8.04 12.03 -7.89
CA SER A 263 8.31 12.80 -6.68
C SER A 263 7.43 14.03 -6.56
N PHE A 264 7.23 14.49 -5.33
CA PHE A 264 6.39 15.65 -5.01
C PHE A 264 7.07 16.55 -3.99
N ARG A 265 7.22 17.82 -4.34
CA ARG A 265 7.76 18.85 -3.47
C ARG A 265 6.65 19.50 -2.63
N TRP A 266 6.75 19.44 -1.31
CA TRP A 266 5.85 20.09 -0.36
C TRP A 266 6.55 21.18 0.44
N GLY A 267 6.68 22.38 -0.14
CA GLY A 267 7.42 23.50 0.44
C GLY A 267 8.94 23.28 0.41
N ARG A 268 9.67 24.00 1.28
CA ARG A 268 11.11 23.86 1.41
C ARG A 268 11.51 22.60 2.20
N ASN A 269 10.65 22.17 3.11
CA ASN A 269 11.04 21.20 4.13
C ASN A 269 10.93 19.75 3.67
N LEU A 270 10.07 19.43 2.70
CA LEU A 270 9.74 18.05 2.35
C LEU A 270 9.74 17.80 0.84
N GLU A 271 10.40 16.74 0.42
CA GLU A 271 10.18 16.09 -0.87
C GLU A 271 9.92 14.60 -0.64
N VAL A 272 8.89 14.07 -1.30
CA VAL A 272 8.48 12.67 -1.21
C VAL A 272 8.77 12.01 -2.55
N PHE A 273 9.48 10.89 -2.53
CA PHE A 273 9.80 10.06 -3.69
C PHE A 273 9.04 8.75 -3.57
N PHE A 274 8.31 8.36 -4.59
CA PHE A 274 7.63 7.07 -4.68
C PHE A 274 8.44 6.18 -5.61
N LEU A 275 8.97 5.08 -5.11
CA LEU A 275 9.62 4.06 -5.92
C LEU A 275 8.56 3.11 -6.49
N ASP A 276 8.84 2.51 -7.62
CA ASP A 276 8.03 1.45 -8.24
C ASP A 276 8.90 0.19 -8.31
N GLU A 277 8.66 -0.71 -7.38
CA GLU A 277 9.47 -1.92 -7.18
C GLU A 277 8.87 -3.13 -7.90
N ARG A 278 7.70 -2.98 -8.52
CA ARG A 278 6.99 -4.07 -9.20
C ARG A 278 7.13 -4.08 -10.72
N SER A 279 7.19 -2.89 -11.36
CA SER A 279 7.16 -2.79 -12.83
C SER A 279 8.41 -3.32 -13.55
N PHE A 280 9.59 -3.20 -12.93
CA PHE A 280 10.87 -3.41 -13.62
C PHE A 280 11.80 -4.39 -12.93
N ARG A 281 11.33 -5.03 -11.87
CA ARG A 281 12.16 -5.96 -11.09
C ARG A 281 12.45 -7.24 -11.86
N SER A 282 13.63 -7.79 -11.61
CA SER A 282 14.02 -9.13 -12.07
C SER A 282 13.16 -10.20 -11.38
N ALA A 283 13.06 -11.37 -11.98
CA ALA A 283 12.48 -12.54 -11.32
C ALA A 283 13.15 -12.78 -9.96
N LYS A 284 12.39 -13.36 -9.00
CA LYS A 284 12.93 -13.70 -7.67
C LYS A 284 14.11 -14.67 -7.77
N ALA A 285 15.00 -14.65 -6.77
CA ALA A 285 16.15 -15.58 -6.73
C ALA A 285 15.74 -17.06 -6.62
N THR A 286 14.47 -17.33 -6.27
CA THR A 286 13.88 -18.68 -6.26
C THR A 286 13.60 -19.25 -7.64
N ALA A 287 13.64 -18.43 -8.68
CA ALA A 287 13.40 -18.89 -10.05
C ALA A 287 14.32 -20.08 -10.41
N GLY A 288 13.75 -21.13 -10.99
CA GLY A 288 14.49 -22.35 -11.31
C GLY A 288 14.85 -23.24 -10.12
N GLY A 289 14.33 -22.95 -8.92
CA GLY A 289 14.51 -23.81 -7.73
C GLY A 289 15.90 -23.78 -7.11
N VAL A 290 16.77 -22.83 -7.50
CA VAL A 290 18.17 -22.77 -7.02
C VAL A 290 18.27 -22.48 -5.51
N CYS A 291 17.21 -21.93 -4.92
CA CYS A 291 17.09 -21.66 -3.50
C CYS A 291 16.29 -22.72 -2.73
N ASN A 292 15.90 -23.82 -3.35
CA ASN A 292 15.15 -24.85 -2.66
C ASN A 292 16.03 -25.58 -1.64
N ASN A 293 15.51 -25.71 -0.42
CA ASN A 293 16.15 -26.52 0.60
C ASN A 293 16.03 -28.02 0.22
N PRO A 294 17.13 -28.79 0.24
CA PRO A 294 17.09 -30.18 -0.19
C PRO A 294 16.17 -31.09 0.64
N GLN A 295 15.90 -30.76 1.90
CA GLN A 295 15.04 -31.55 2.77
C GLN A 295 13.54 -31.30 2.51
N THR A 296 13.18 -30.05 2.23
CA THR A 296 11.77 -29.65 2.06
C THR A 296 11.33 -29.61 0.61
N GLY A 297 12.26 -29.46 -0.34
CA GLY A 297 11.97 -29.19 -1.75
C GLY A 297 11.38 -27.80 -2.01
N ALA A 298 11.14 -27.00 -0.97
CA ALA A 298 10.62 -25.64 -1.04
C ALA A 298 11.76 -24.59 -0.89
N PRO A 299 11.54 -23.32 -1.28
CA PRO A 299 12.52 -22.26 -1.06
C PRO A 299 12.95 -22.18 0.41
N ASP A 300 14.26 -22.00 0.64
CA ASP A 300 14.80 -21.84 1.98
C ASP A 300 14.25 -20.57 2.63
N LEU A 301 13.71 -20.67 3.84
CA LEU A 301 13.01 -19.56 4.51
C LEU A 301 13.97 -18.46 5.01
N ALA A 302 15.26 -18.78 5.22
CA ALA A 302 16.22 -17.83 5.78
C ALA A 302 17.61 -17.97 5.12
N PRO A 303 17.72 -17.86 3.78
CA PRO A 303 18.98 -18.14 3.08
C PRO A 303 20.08 -17.13 3.36
N THR A 304 19.73 -15.91 3.73
CA THR A 304 20.66 -14.81 4.02
C THR A 304 21.12 -14.78 5.48
N ALA A 305 20.45 -15.54 6.36
CA ALA A 305 20.82 -15.61 7.77
C ALA A 305 22.15 -16.37 7.94
N PRO A 306 23.08 -15.87 8.79
CA PRO A 306 24.29 -16.61 9.16
C PRO A 306 23.94 -17.99 9.72
N GLN A 307 24.77 -19.00 9.42
CA GLN A 307 24.50 -20.38 9.87
C GLN A 307 24.38 -20.51 11.40
N ALA A 308 25.13 -19.70 12.15
CA ALA A 308 25.01 -19.64 13.61
C ALA A 308 23.59 -19.24 14.05
N THR A 309 23.01 -18.22 13.41
CA THR A 309 21.64 -17.78 13.66
C THR A 309 20.63 -18.86 13.25
N ARG A 310 20.79 -19.47 12.08
CA ARG A 310 19.94 -20.59 11.62
C ARG A 310 19.92 -21.74 12.62
N ASN A 311 21.08 -22.12 13.16
CA ASN A 311 21.21 -23.20 14.13
C ASN A 311 20.42 -22.93 15.44
N VAL A 312 20.27 -21.69 15.84
CA VAL A 312 19.42 -21.32 17.02
C VAL A 312 17.97 -21.71 16.79
N PHE A 313 17.46 -21.54 15.58
CA PHE A 313 16.08 -21.83 15.22
C PHE A 313 15.86 -23.24 14.64
N ALA A 314 16.92 -24.05 14.49
CA ALA A 314 16.83 -25.39 13.91
C ALA A 314 15.99 -26.39 14.73
N ALA A 315 15.78 -26.11 16.02
CA ALA A 315 14.86 -26.90 16.84
C ALA A 315 13.38 -26.72 16.44
N LEU A 316 13.02 -25.54 15.91
CA LEU A 316 11.67 -25.23 15.41
C LEU A 316 11.56 -25.50 13.91
N ILE A 317 12.60 -25.22 13.15
CA ILE A 317 12.67 -25.38 11.69
C ILE A 317 13.88 -26.26 11.36
N PRO A 318 13.74 -27.60 11.36
CA PRO A 318 14.87 -28.53 11.21
C PRO A 318 15.71 -28.32 9.96
N SER A 319 15.12 -27.81 8.87
CA SER A 319 15.83 -27.48 7.63
C SER A 319 16.90 -26.39 7.80
N PHE A 320 16.85 -25.59 8.86
CA PHE A 320 17.86 -24.57 9.15
C PHE A 320 19.19 -25.14 9.64
N ALA A 321 19.23 -26.39 10.10
CA ALA A 321 20.47 -27.06 10.40
C ALA A 321 21.35 -27.32 9.15
N GLN A 322 20.76 -27.31 7.96
CA GLN A 322 21.49 -27.49 6.71
C GLN A 322 22.07 -26.17 6.20
N PRO A 323 23.26 -26.18 5.61
CA PRO A 323 23.83 -25.01 4.96
C PRO A 323 23.00 -24.63 3.73
N VAL A 324 22.93 -23.32 3.45
CA VAL A 324 22.29 -22.80 2.26
C VAL A 324 23.10 -23.18 1.01
N ALA A 325 22.40 -23.52 -0.07
CA ALA A 325 23.04 -23.79 -1.34
C ALA A 325 23.84 -22.56 -1.84
N PRO A 326 25.12 -22.70 -2.19
CA PRO A 326 25.92 -21.58 -2.70
C PRO A 326 25.32 -20.90 -3.93
N ALA A 327 24.61 -21.65 -4.78
CA ALA A 327 23.90 -21.12 -5.95
C ALA A 327 22.78 -20.18 -5.56
N CYS A 328 22.09 -20.39 -4.43
CA CYS A 328 21.07 -19.48 -3.91
C CYS A 328 21.68 -18.14 -3.49
N LEU A 329 22.77 -18.18 -2.70
CA LEU A 329 23.46 -16.96 -2.28
C LEU A 329 24.03 -16.19 -3.47
N ALA A 330 24.55 -16.90 -4.48
CA ALA A 330 25.00 -16.29 -5.73
C ALA A 330 23.83 -15.61 -6.49
N ALA A 331 22.66 -16.24 -6.54
CA ALA A 331 21.48 -15.66 -7.18
C ALA A 331 20.97 -14.42 -6.44
N ILE A 332 20.95 -14.42 -5.11
CA ILE A 332 20.57 -13.27 -4.27
C ILE A 332 21.56 -12.11 -4.46
N GLY A 333 22.85 -12.41 -4.55
CA GLY A 333 23.94 -11.44 -4.71
C GLY A 333 24.25 -11.03 -6.13
N ASP A 334 23.56 -11.54 -7.16
CA ASP A 334 23.84 -11.26 -8.56
C ASP A 334 23.67 -9.75 -8.88
N PRO A 335 24.76 -9.06 -9.29
CA PRO A 335 24.74 -7.63 -9.60
C PRO A 335 23.89 -7.25 -10.83
N ASN A 336 23.52 -8.24 -11.66
CA ASN A 336 22.67 -8.02 -12.83
C ASN A 336 21.18 -8.06 -12.47
N ARG A 337 20.80 -8.54 -11.30
CA ARG A 337 19.42 -8.48 -10.82
C ARG A 337 19.10 -7.11 -10.27
N THR A 338 17.88 -6.65 -10.51
CA THR A 338 17.44 -5.30 -10.14
C THR A 338 16.04 -5.32 -9.51
N MET A 339 15.82 -4.47 -8.54
CA MET A 339 14.50 -4.16 -7.97
C MET A 339 13.82 -3.03 -8.78
N LEU A 340 14.55 -1.97 -9.08
CA LEU A 340 14.00 -0.75 -9.69
C LEU A 340 14.13 -0.70 -11.21
N GLY A 341 14.99 -1.53 -11.80
CA GLY A 341 15.45 -1.33 -13.17
C GLY A 341 16.45 -0.17 -13.30
N ALA A 342 17.41 -0.29 -14.21
CA ALA A 342 18.51 0.67 -14.35
C ALA A 342 18.04 2.11 -14.58
N ARG A 343 16.96 2.30 -15.35
CA ARG A 343 16.41 3.62 -15.67
C ARG A 343 15.84 4.32 -14.43
N GLN A 344 15.05 3.63 -13.64
CA GLN A 344 14.45 4.20 -12.44
C GLN A 344 15.50 4.50 -11.39
N LEU A 345 16.41 3.55 -11.14
CA LEU A 345 17.51 3.73 -10.20
C LEU A 345 18.35 4.98 -10.52
N ASP A 346 18.75 5.15 -11.78
CA ASP A 346 19.50 6.32 -12.24
C ASP A 346 18.70 7.64 -12.10
N ARG A 347 17.40 7.63 -12.43
CA ARG A 347 16.54 8.80 -12.24
C ARG A 347 16.35 9.16 -10.77
N PHE A 348 16.12 8.16 -9.94
CA PHE A 348 15.90 8.34 -8.50
C PHE A 348 17.16 8.90 -7.84
N THR A 349 18.32 8.27 -8.04
CA THR A 349 19.58 8.71 -7.42
C THR A 349 19.93 10.14 -7.81
N ARG A 350 19.81 10.50 -9.10
CA ARG A 350 19.99 11.90 -9.53
C ARG A 350 18.95 12.86 -8.95
N ALA A 351 17.70 12.46 -8.84
CA ALA A 351 16.65 13.34 -8.35
C ALA A 351 16.79 13.61 -6.85
N ILE A 352 17.04 12.59 -6.04
CA ILE A 352 17.18 12.72 -4.59
C ILE A 352 18.45 13.51 -4.22
N GLN A 353 19.57 13.29 -4.92
CA GLN A 353 20.81 14.04 -4.72
C GLN A 353 20.65 15.54 -5.05
N ARG A 354 19.86 15.86 -6.09
CA ARG A 354 19.58 17.26 -6.47
C ARG A 354 18.49 17.93 -5.63
N SER A 355 17.82 17.17 -4.79
CA SER A 355 16.72 17.70 -3.99
C SER A 355 17.21 18.80 -3.04
N LYS A 356 16.51 19.93 -3.05
CA LYS A 356 16.73 21.04 -2.11
C LYS A 356 15.79 20.99 -0.92
N ALA A 357 15.08 19.86 -0.71
CA ALA A 357 14.28 19.64 0.48
C ALA A 357 15.17 19.46 1.70
N THR A 358 14.73 19.96 2.86
CA THR A 358 15.41 19.65 4.12
C THR A 358 15.36 18.15 4.39
N PHE A 359 14.17 17.56 4.28
CA PHE A 359 13.95 16.12 4.48
C PHE A 359 13.48 15.45 3.17
N LYS A 360 14.01 14.28 2.89
CA LYS A 360 13.65 13.42 1.76
C LYS A 360 13.00 12.18 2.32
N VAL A 361 11.77 11.95 1.97
CA VAL A 361 11.01 10.74 2.32
C VAL A 361 10.94 9.86 1.09
N VAL A 362 11.40 8.64 1.21
CA VAL A 362 11.26 7.61 0.19
C VAL A 362 10.09 6.72 0.59
N MET A 363 9.05 6.72 -0.23
CA MET A 363 7.93 5.81 -0.12
C MET A 363 8.31 4.56 -0.91
N ASN A 364 8.47 3.48 -0.20
CA ASN A 364 9.01 2.21 -0.65
C ASN A 364 7.91 1.16 -0.52
N GLU A 365 7.76 0.27 -1.48
CA GLU A 365 6.74 -0.78 -1.39
C GLU A 365 7.15 -1.79 -0.32
N VAL A 366 8.33 -2.40 -0.47
CA VAL A 366 8.86 -3.42 0.44
C VAL A 366 10.03 -2.90 1.29
N PRO A 367 10.25 -3.38 2.53
CA PRO A 367 11.33 -2.92 3.40
C PRO A 367 12.73 -3.04 2.78
N ILE A 368 13.56 -2.01 3.03
CA ILE A 368 14.96 -2.01 2.59
C ILE A 368 15.90 -2.62 3.64
N GLN A 369 15.48 -2.70 4.91
CA GLN A 369 16.22 -3.39 5.95
C GLN A 369 16.14 -4.91 5.75
N GLN A 370 17.23 -5.62 6.08
CA GLN A 370 17.30 -7.09 6.09
C GLN A 370 16.56 -7.66 7.29
N PHE A 371 15.70 -8.65 7.04
CA PHE A 371 14.99 -9.39 8.09
C PHE A 371 15.47 -10.82 8.23
N TYR A 372 16.29 -11.30 7.30
CA TYR A 372 16.85 -12.66 7.26
C TYR A 372 15.79 -13.78 7.22
N ALA A 373 14.57 -13.43 6.88
CA ALA A 373 13.44 -14.34 6.72
C ALA A 373 12.66 -13.96 5.46
N LEU A 374 12.35 -14.96 4.61
CA LEU A 374 11.59 -14.80 3.36
C LEU A 374 12.10 -13.63 2.49
N PRO A 375 13.40 -13.57 2.15
CA PRO A 375 14.01 -12.36 1.59
C PRO A 375 13.64 -12.10 0.12
N TYR A 376 13.05 -13.06 -0.56
CA TYR A 376 13.04 -13.14 -2.03
C TYR A 376 12.23 -12.04 -2.71
N ASP A 377 11.17 -11.56 -2.07
CA ASP A 377 10.34 -10.48 -2.58
C ASP A 377 10.83 -9.09 -2.16
N ARG A 378 11.60 -8.99 -1.08
CA ARG A 378 12.13 -7.75 -0.52
C ARG A 378 13.48 -7.36 -1.13
N TRP A 379 13.95 -6.16 -0.80
CA TRP A 379 15.28 -5.67 -1.19
C TRP A 379 16.42 -6.62 -0.81
N GLU A 380 16.25 -7.37 0.24
CA GLU A 380 17.21 -8.37 0.69
C GLU A 380 17.49 -9.44 -0.38
N GLY A 381 16.47 -9.81 -1.16
CA GLY A 381 16.60 -10.72 -2.30
C GLY A 381 17.30 -10.12 -3.52
N TYR A 382 17.61 -8.82 -3.50
CA TYR A 382 18.32 -8.05 -4.54
C TYR A 382 19.56 -7.38 -3.92
N ALA A 383 20.36 -8.14 -3.19
CA ALA A 383 21.38 -7.67 -2.26
C ALA A 383 22.40 -6.70 -2.88
N ALA A 384 22.81 -6.93 -4.12
CA ALA A 384 23.77 -6.08 -4.81
C ALA A 384 23.21 -4.66 -5.09
N GLU A 385 21.96 -4.55 -5.56
CA GLU A 385 21.33 -3.26 -5.81
C GLU A 385 20.99 -2.54 -4.50
N ARG A 386 20.52 -3.28 -3.48
CA ARG A 386 20.29 -2.77 -2.13
C ARG A 386 21.54 -2.12 -1.56
N THR A 387 22.66 -2.83 -1.55
CA THR A 387 23.94 -2.35 -1.04
C THR A 387 24.41 -1.10 -1.80
N ARG A 388 24.33 -1.12 -3.13
CA ARG A 388 24.68 0.03 -3.97
C ARG A 388 23.81 1.25 -3.65
N LEU A 389 22.50 1.07 -3.49
CA LEU A 389 21.57 2.17 -3.19
C LEU A 389 21.82 2.75 -1.80
N LEU A 390 21.91 1.94 -0.76
CA LEU A 390 22.17 2.39 0.61
C LEU A 390 23.52 3.09 0.73
N THR A 391 24.57 2.55 0.09
CA THR A 391 25.90 3.20 0.04
C THR A 391 25.82 4.56 -0.63
N PHE A 392 25.15 4.66 -1.79
CA PHE A 392 24.97 5.92 -2.49
C PHE A 392 24.23 6.96 -1.62
N LEU A 393 23.15 6.56 -0.96
CA LEU A 393 22.35 7.46 -0.12
C LEU A 393 23.15 7.92 1.10
N ARG A 394 23.83 7.03 1.81
CA ARG A 394 24.69 7.34 2.95
C ARG A 394 25.76 8.39 2.59
N ASP A 395 26.40 8.21 1.44
CA ASP A 395 27.55 9.01 1.06
C ASP A 395 27.19 10.35 0.38
N ASN A 396 25.93 10.53 -0.10
CA ASN A 396 25.56 11.64 -0.97
C ASN A 396 24.28 12.39 -0.57
N VAL A 397 23.50 11.92 0.41
CA VAL A 397 22.17 12.50 0.64
C VAL A 397 21.82 12.55 2.12
N ASP A 398 21.73 13.76 2.67
CA ASP A 398 21.36 14.00 4.06
C ASP A 398 19.84 13.89 4.29
N ASN A 399 19.46 13.58 5.54
CA ASN A 399 18.08 13.65 6.03
C ASN A 399 17.11 12.79 5.21
N VAL A 400 17.47 11.53 4.94
CA VAL A 400 16.66 10.53 4.23
C VAL A 400 15.98 9.59 5.23
N ILE A 401 14.74 9.22 4.95
CA ILE A 401 13.99 8.18 5.67
C ILE A 401 13.17 7.37 4.68
N PHE A 402 13.08 6.05 4.89
CA PHE A 402 12.19 5.16 4.15
C PHE A 402 10.89 4.93 4.93
N LEU A 403 9.78 4.97 4.25
CA LEU A 403 8.45 4.66 4.78
C LEU A 403 7.80 3.60 3.90
N THR A 404 7.38 2.50 4.50
CA THR A 404 7.06 1.25 3.84
C THR A 404 5.75 0.67 4.35
N THR A 405 5.22 -0.35 3.65
CA THR A 405 4.08 -1.22 4.00
C THR A 405 4.45 -2.68 3.77
N ASP A 406 3.64 -3.50 3.11
CA ASP A 406 3.86 -4.90 2.69
C ASP A 406 3.95 -5.94 3.83
N ASP A 407 4.82 -5.75 4.81
CA ASP A 407 5.03 -6.73 5.89
C ASP A 407 3.88 -6.85 6.91
N HIS A 408 2.79 -6.15 6.73
CA HIS A 408 1.60 -6.21 7.60
C HIS A 408 1.91 -6.05 9.09
N ALA A 409 2.91 -5.23 9.41
CA ALA A 409 3.42 -5.01 10.76
C ALA A 409 3.86 -3.56 10.98
N ASN A 410 4.21 -3.23 12.23
CA ASN A 410 4.86 -1.98 12.56
C ASN A 410 6.29 -2.27 12.99
N PHE A 411 7.26 -1.95 12.14
CA PHE A 411 8.68 -2.17 12.38
C PHE A 411 9.46 -0.87 12.21
N VAL A 412 10.38 -0.60 13.13
CA VAL A 412 11.29 0.54 13.06
C VAL A 412 12.72 0.04 13.10
N ASN A 413 13.43 0.25 12.01
CA ASN A 413 14.76 -0.29 11.76
C ASN A 413 15.76 0.82 11.47
N ASP A 414 17.01 0.60 11.84
CA ASP A 414 18.16 1.20 11.16
C ASP A 414 18.40 0.41 9.87
N ALA A 415 18.34 1.06 8.71
CA ALA A 415 18.61 0.41 7.42
C ALA A 415 20.12 0.18 7.28
N ARG A 416 20.60 -0.97 7.77
CA ARG A 416 22.04 -1.28 7.78
C ARG A 416 22.52 -1.84 6.45
N LEU A 417 23.74 -1.53 6.09
CA LEU A 417 24.43 -2.16 4.96
C LEU A 417 24.69 -3.64 5.24
N GLN A 418 25.15 -3.93 6.46
CA GLN A 418 25.35 -5.26 7.02
C GLN A 418 24.78 -5.27 8.43
N THR A 419 24.07 -6.32 8.80
CA THR A 419 23.46 -6.44 10.14
C THR A 419 24.06 -7.60 10.91
N LEU A 420 23.98 -8.83 10.38
CA LEU A 420 24.44 -10.06 11.01
C LEU A 420 25.63 -10.70 10.28
N GLU A 421 26.05 -10.16 9.16
CA GLU A 421 27.19 -10.65 8.39
C GLU A 421 28.51 -10.38 9.12
N ASP A 422 29.56 -11.13 8.77
CA ASP A 422 30.90 -10.93 9.30
C ASP A 422 31.37 -9.48 9.08
N GLY A 423 31.76 -8.82 10.17
CA GLY A 423 32.13 -7.41 10.16
C GLY A 423 30.97 -6.43 10.38
N GLY A 424 29.74 -6.92 10.53
CA GLY A 424 28.59 -6.10 10.91
C GLY A 424 28.49 -5.84 12.43
N PRO A 425 27.56 -4.96 12.87
CA PRO A 425 26.68 -4.14 12.04
C PRO A 425 27.39 -2.95 11.39
N VAL A 426 26.97 -2.60 10.16
CA VAL A 426 27.44 -1.41 9.44
C VAL A 426 26.22 -0.53 9.12
N ASP A 427 26.08 0.55 9.85
CA ASP A 427 24.94 1.46 9.72
C ASP A 427 25.03 2.33 8.45
N SER A 428 23.88 2.67 7.88
CA SER A 428 23.77 3.65 6.80
C SER A 428 23.37 5.05 7.28
N GLY A 429 22.97 5.20 8.55
CA GLY A 429 22.36 6.42 9.07
C GLY A 429 20.92 6.68 8.59
N ILE A 430 20.32 5.72 7.91
CA ILE A 430 18.96 5.81 7.35
C ILE A 430 18.02 4.96 8.20
N VAL A 431 16.84 5.51 8.50
CA VAL A 431 15.77 4.76 9.20
C VAL A 431 14.79 4.23 8.16
N ASP A 432 14.39 2.96 8.33
CA ASP A 432 13.34 2.28 7.58
C ASP A 432 12.16 1.97 8.50
N ILE A 433 10.97 2.43 8.14
CA ILE A 433 9.77 2.30 8.97
C ILE A 433 8.64 1.66 8.17
N THR A 434 8.26 0.46 8.58
CA THR A 434 7.07 -0.22 8.08
C THR A 434 5.86 0.11 8.96
N THR A 435 4.69 0.23 8.38
CA THR A 435 3.40 0.36 9.08
C THR A 435 2.29 -0.32 8.28
N GLY A 436 1.26 -0.73 8.96
CA GLY A 436 0.14 -1.50 8.42
C GLY A 436 -0.09 -2.74 9.30
N PRO A 437 -0.97 -3.60 8.83
CA PRO A 437 -1.90 -3.42 7.72
C PRO A 437 -3.06 -2.51 8.12
N ALA A 438 -3.77 -1.95 7.10
CA ALA A 438 -5.03 -1.26 7.36
C ALA A 438 -6.17 -2.26 7.60
N ALA A 439 -6.22 -3.35 6.82
CA ALA A 439 -7.27 -4.37 6.90
C ALA A 439 -6.91 -5.64 6.12
N THR A 440 -5.90 -6.36 6.56
CA THR A 440 -5.57 -7.71 6.06
C THR A 440 -4.93 -8.54 7.16
N LYS A 441 -4.50 -9.76 6.85
CA LYS A 441 -3.80 -10.64 7.79
C LYS A 441 -2.55 -9.92 8.32
N SER A 442 -2.32 -9.98 9.63
CA SER A 442 -1.11 -9.39 10.22
C SER A 442 0.10 -10.31 10.06
N PHE A 443 1.30 -9.75 10.08
CA PHE A 443 2.57 -10.49 10.04
C PHE A 443 2.61 -11.63 11.06
N ALA A 444 2.15 -11.40 12.30
CA ALA A 444 2.14 -12.44 13.32
C ALA A 444 1.32 -13.65 12.88
N LYS A 445 0.13 -13.42 12.31
CA LYS A 445 -0.75 -14.50 11.83
C LYS A 445 -0.22 -15.18 10.57
N GLU A 446 0.49 -14.48 9.71
CA GLU A 446 1.16 -15.08 8.55
C GLU A 446 2.24 -16.07 8.98
N ILE A 447 3.06 -15.67 9.96
CA ILE A 447 4.11 -16.56 10.50
C ILE A 447 3.48 -17.75 11.26
N ASP A 448 2.40 -17.52 12.01
CA ASP A 448 1.68 -18.60 12.71
C ASP A 448 1.15 -19.63 11.70
N ASP A 449 0.50 -19.16 10.62
CA ASP A 449 -0.01 -20.02 9.54
C ASP A 449 1.12 -20.75 8.79
N ALA A 450 2.20 -20.04 8.45
CA ALA A 450 3.31 -20.60 7.70
C ALA A 450 4.13 -21.65 8.49
N THR A 451 4.20 -21.50 9.80
CA THR A 451 5.00 -22.39 10.66
C THR A 451 4.18 -23.44 11.39
N GLY A 452 2.86 -23.25 11.51
CA GLY A 452 1.99 -24.05 12.37
C GLY A 452 2.26 -23.89 13.88
N VAL A 453 3.01 -22.85 14.27
CA VAL A 453 3.40 -22.56 15.65
C VAL A 453 2.51 -21.44 16.20
N ALA A 454 1.70 -21.74 17.18
CA ALA A 454 0.88 -20.72 17.84
C ALA A 454 1.78 -19.62 18.45
N ASP A 455 1.40 -18.35 18.22
CA ASP A 455 2.19 -17.17 18.62
C ASP A 455 3.63 -17.15 18.01
N GLY A 456 3.87 -17.89 16.92
CA GLY A 456 5.16 -17.99 16.25
C GLY A 456 5.69 -16.64 15.76
N GLY A 457 4.80 -15.80 15.22
CA GLY A 457 5.14 -14.44 14.80
C GLY A 457 5.52 -13.52 15.97
N LEU A 458 4.89 -13.65 17.10
CA LEU A 458 5.26 -12.93 18.33
C LEU A 458 6.58 -13.46 18.90
N LEU A 459 6.78 -14.77 18.85
CA LEU A 459 8.02 -15.42 19.31
C LEU A 459 9.22 -14.94 18.50
N ILE A 460 9.16 -15.00 17.17
CA ILE A 460 10.26 -14.54 16.29
C ILE A 460 10.53 -13.03 16.50
N THR A 461 9.48 -12.25 16.68
CA THR A 461 9.61 -10.82 16.96
C THR A 461 10.44 -10.58 18.24
N ARG A 462 10.14 -11.28 19.32
CA ARG A 462 10.85 -11.13 20.60
C ARG A 462 12.25 -11.75 20.60
N ALA A 463 12.40 -12.92 19.97
CA ALA A 463 13.64 -13.68 20.01
C ALA A 463 14.67 -13.23 18.98
N PHE A 464 14.24 -12.62 17.87
CA PHE A 464 15.13 -12.31 16.77
C PHE A 464 15.03 -10.86 16.26
N PHE A 465 13.82 -10.29 16.08
CA PHE A 465 13.73 -8.94 15.55
C PHE A 465 14.10 -7.87 16.58
N LYS A 466 13.77 -8.07 17.85
CA LYS A 466 14.08 -7.10 18.94
C LYS A 466 15.53 -7.12 19.42
N PRO A 467 16.19 -8.26 19.61
CA PRO A 467 17.57 -8.27 20.07
C PRO A 467 18.51 -7.53 19.12
N ALA A 468 19.47 -6.79 19.69
CA ALA A 468 20.48 -6.09 18.91
C ALA A 468 21.46 -7.09 18.23
N PRO A 469 22.09 -6.70 17.10
CA PRO A 469 23.19 -7.48 16.51
C PRO A 469 24.30 -7.77 17.54
N PRO A 470 24.95 -8.93 17.51
CA PRO A 470 24.80 -9.98 16.52
C PRO A 470 23.67 -11.00 16.80
N ASN A 471 22.89 -10.82 17.85
CA ASN A 471 21.88 -11.79 18.30
C ASN A 471 20.52 -11.62 17.60
N GLY A 472 20.33 -10.56 16.84
CA GLY A 472 19.10 -10.29 16.11
C GLY A 472 19.18 -9.01 15.29
N VAL A 473 18.05 -8.58 14.73
CA VAL A 473 17.97 -7.43 13.81
C VAL A 473 18.11 -6.09 14.53
N GLY A 474 17.67 -5.97 15.78
CA GLY A 474 17.77 -4.75 16.59
C GLY A 474 16.68 -3.72 16.26
N MET A 475 15.45 -4.16 15.99
CA MET A 475 14.33 -3.25 15.76
C MET A 475 14.04 -2.42 17.01
N THR A 476 14.00 -1.10 16.89
CA THR A 476 13.70 -0.21 18.01
C THR A 476 12.23 -0.24 18.43
N CYS A 477 11.33 -0.50 17.49
CA CYS A 477 9.93 -0.86 17.74
C CYS A 477 9.53 -2.01 16.83
N ALA A 478 8.80 -3.00 17.37
CA ALA A 478 8.22 -4.09 16.61
C ALA A 478 6.85 -4.47 17.17
N SER A 479 5.81 -4.31 16.36
CA SER A 479 4.43 -4.71 16.68
C SER A 479 3.86 -5.49 15.50
N PRO A 480 3.88 -6.82 15.57
CA PRO A 480 3.57 -7.68 14.43
C PRO A 480 2.07 -7.95 14.23
N ASP A 481 1.19 -7.50 15.14
CA ASP A 481 -0.26 -7.77 15.08
C ASP A 481 -1.08 -6.54 15.50
N THR A 482 -1.03 -5.47 14.68
CA THR A 482 -1.80 -4.24 14.98
C THR A 482 -2.20 -3.53 13.69
N PHE A 483 -3.51 -3.35 13.46
CA PHE A 483 -4.01 -2.49 12.40
C PHE A 483 -3.62 -1.03 12.66
N SER A 484 -2.90 -0.41 11.71
CA SER A 484 -2.18 0.82 12.00
C SER A 484 -1.97 1.74 10.81
N TYR A 485 -1.44 2.91 11.10
CA TYR A 485 -0.92 3.87 10.13
C TYR A 485 0.23 4.67 10.74
N GLY A 486 1.12 5.14 9.91
CA GLY A 486 2.16 6.08 10.31
C GLY A 486 1.72 7.52 10.08
N GLN A 487 2.04 8.42 11.01
CA GLN A 487 1.85 9.86 10.89
C GLN A 487 3.18 10.59 10.94
N VAL A 488 3.46 11.39 9.91
CA VAL A 488 4.68 12.19 9.79
C VAL A 488 4.37 13.67 9.99
N GLN A 489 5.19 14.34 10.80
CA GLN A 489 5.21 15.80 10.92
C GLN A 489 6.59 16.32 10.55
N VAL A 490 6.65 17.22 9.59
CA VAL A 490 7.89 17.83 9.10
C VAL A 490 7.88 19.32 9.38
N THR A 491 8.85 19.79 10.15
CA THR A 491 9.14 21.20 10.39
C THR A 491 10.39 21.64 9.61
N ALA A 492 10.91 22.83 9.86
CA ALA A 492 12.17 23.27 9.27
C ALA A 492 13.41 22.59 9.89
N GLN A 493 13.27 22.07 11.11
CA GLN A 493 14.36 21.53 11.92
C GLN A 493 14.26 20.02 12.17
N ARG A 494 13.05 19.46 12.04
CA ARG A 494 12.77 18.10 12.49
C ARG A 494 11.70 17.42 11.66
N LEU A 495 11.92 16.15 11.34
CA LEU A 495 10.91 15.21 10.92
C LEU A 495 10.61 14.25 12.09
N THR A 496 9.33 14.05 12.39
CA THR A 496 8.90 13.16 13.46
C THR A 496 7.87 12.18 12.90
N VAL A 497 8.08 10.88 13.12
CA VAL A 497 7.14 9.81 12.76
C VAL A 497 6.52 9.23 14.03
N ARG A 498 5.23 8.91 13.97
CA ARG A 498 4.49 8.20 15.01
C ARG A 498 3.69 7.09 14.39
N LEU A 499 3.86 5.88 14.87
CA LEU A 499 3.04 4.73 14.52
C LEU A 499 1.80 4.73 15.41
N LYS A 500 0.63 4.59 14.83
CA LYS A 500 -0.66 4.73 15.51
C LYS A 500 -1.62 3.62 15.13
N ASP A 501 -2.35 3.11 16.10
CA ASP A 501 -3.45 2.18 15.90
C ASP A 501 -4.71 2.84 15.27
N ALA A 502 -5.73 2.05 15.00
CA ALA A 502 -7.01 2.50 14.46
C ALA A 502 -7.76 3.50 15.37
N ASN A 503 -7.43 3.57 16.66
CA ASN A 503 -7.97 4.54 17.60
C ASN A 503 -7.15 5.83 17.67
N GLY A 504 -5.92 5.80 17.13
CA GLY A 504 -4.97 6.91 17.11
C GLY A 504 -4.05 6.94 18.33
N ASN A 505 -4.00 5.87 19.10
CA ASN A 505 -3.01 5.66 20.15
C ASN A 505 -1.67 5.25 19.55
N ALA A 506 -0.58 5.40 20.30
CA ALA A 506 0.69 4.84 19.88
C ALA A 506 0.61 3.30 19.82
N VAL A 507 1.20 2.73 18.77
CA VAL A 507 1.38 1.27 18.66
C VAL A 507 2.23 0.77 19.81
N VAL A 508 1.96 -0.44 20.32
CA VAL A 508 2.68 -1.04 21.44
C VAL A 508 3.75 -2.00 20.91
N ASP A 509 4.97 -1.82 21.39
CA ASP A 509 6.11 -2.70 21.09
C ASP A 509 5.95 -4.07 21.77
N ALA A 510 6.00 -5.14 20.98
CA ALA A 510 5.77 -6.50 21.44
C ALA A 510 6.89 -7.03 22.36
N GLY A 511 8.10 -6.50 22.25
CA GLY A 511 9.23 -6.87 23.09
C GLY A 511 9.17 -6.27 24.48
N THR A 512 8.75 -5.01 24.58
CA THR A 512 8.77 -4.26 25.85
C THR A 512 7.39 -4.09 26.49
N GLY A 513 6.32 -4.24 25.72
CA GLY A 513 4.95 -3.94 26.17
C GLY A 513 4.67 -2.44 26.35
N GLN A 514 5.58 -1.57 25.90
CA GLN A 514 5.45 -0.11 26.02
C GLN A 514 5.05 0.51 24.65
N PRO A 515 4.42 1.69 24.67
CA PRO A 515 4.18 2.43 23.45
C PRO A 515 5.48 2.71 22.68
N CYS A 516 5.48 2.47 21.37
CA CYS A 516 6.61 2.83 20.51
C CYS A 516 6.91 4.33 20.58
N ALA A 517 8.15 4.68 20.87
CA ALA A 517 8.58 6.07 20.91
C ALA A 517 8.45 6.74 19.55
N PRO A 518 8.18 8.05 19.47
CA PRO A 518 8.26 8.77 18.22
C PRO A 518 9.67 8.70 17.63
N ILE A 519 9.77 8.39 16.35
CA ILE A 519 11.02 8.40 15.61
C ILE A 519 11.32 9.85 15.18
N VAL A 520 12.51 10.32 15.47
CA VAL A 520 12.91 11.72 15.27
C VAL A 520 14.16 11.77 14.40
N LEU A 521 14.06 12.49 13.29
CA LEU A 521 15.19 12.86 12.45
C LEU A 521 15.38 14.37 12.57
N ASP A 522 16.44 14.80 13.22
CA ASP A 522 16.82 16.20 13.29
C ASP A 522 17.56 16.60 12.01
N ARG A 523 17.43 17.85 11.61
CA ARG A 523 18.14 18.39 10.45
C ARG A 523 19.64 18.42 10.72
N GLU A 524 20.40 17.85 9.84
CA GLU A 524 21.85 18.08 9.72
C GLU A 524 22.19 19.45 9.14
#